data_2373f29882667f7821e22f0982faea93
#
_entry.id   2373f29882667f7821e22f0982faea93
#
_cell.length_a   1.000
_cell.length_b   1.000
_cell.length_c   1.000
_cell.angle_alpha   90.00
_cell.angle_beta   90.00
_cell.angle_gamma   90.00
#
_symmetry.space_group_name_H-M   'P 1'
#
loop_
_entity.id
_entity.type
_entity.pdbx_description
1 polymer ?
#
loop_
_entity_poly.entity_id
_entity_poly.type
_entity_poly.pdbx_seq_one_letter_code
_entity_poly.pdbx_strand_id
1 'polypeptide(L)'
;MISKEKKTAIMKEYARCEGDTGSPEVQVAVLTARIQELTEHLQNNHKDHHSRRGLLKMVGQRRGLLAYLKKTDIERYRALIEKLGLRT
;
A
#
# COMPACT_ATOMS: atom_id res chain seq x y z
N MET A 1 -4.97 -2.88 12.60
CA MET A 1 -5.80 -2.89 11.44
C MET A 1 -5.68 -4.14 10.63
N ILE A 2 -4.68 -4.30 9.77
CA ILE A 2 -4.55 -5.62 9.12
C ILE A 2 -3.93 -6.61 10.08
N SER A 3 -4.37 -7.87 9.98
CA SER A 3 -3.81 -8.92 10.82
C SER A 3 -2.35 -9.18 10.43
N LYS A 4 -1.59 -9.72 11.37
CA LYS A 4 -0.20 -10.09 11.13
C LYS A 4 -0.09 -11.14 10.01
N GLU A 5 -1.04 -12.07 9.96
CA GLU A 5 -1.09 -13.11 8.95
C GLU A 5 -1.35 -12.53 7.56
N LYS A 6 -2.30 -11.61 7.45
CA LYS A 6 -2.61 -10.93 6.19
C LYS A 6 -1.43 -10.10 5.71
N LYS A 7 -0.78 -9.38 6.61
CA LYS A 7 0.41 -8.60 6.28
C LYS A 7 1.53 -9.50 5.76
N THR A 8 1.79 -10.62 6.42
CA THR A 8 2.81 -11.56 6.01
C THR A 8 2.51 -12.14 4.62
N ALA A 9 1.27 -12.50 4.35
CA ALA A 9 0.85 -13.00 3.04
C ALA A 9 1.09 -11.97 1.94
N ILE A 10 0.75 -10.71 2.19
CA ILE A 10 0.96 -9.62 1.24
C ILE A 10 2.46 -9.42 0.99
N MET A 11 3.26 -9.42 2.04
CA MET A 11 4.70 -9.26 1.91
C MET A 11 5.32 -10.36 1.06
N LYS A 12 4.89 -11.61 1.23
CA LYS A 12 5.37 -12.73 0.43
C LYS A 12 4.96 -12.62 -1.04
N GLU A 13 3.72 -12.19 -1.29
CA GLU A 13 3.19 -12.05 -2.65
C GLU A 13 3.95 -11.01 -3.46
N TYR A 14 4.34 -9.90 -2.83
CA TYR A 14 4.99 -8.78 -3.52
C TYR A 14 6.49 -8.72 -3.32
N ALA A 15 7.07 -9.63 -2.54
CA ALA A 15 8.51 -9.66 -2.32
C ALA A 15 9.26 -9.92 -3.62
N ARG A 16 10.38 -9.23 -3.80
CA ARG A 16 11.25 -9.39 -4.98
C ARG A 16 12.10 -10.64 -4.85
N CYS A 17 12.37 -11.07 -3.63
CA CYS A 17 13.14 -12.26 -3.31
C CYS A 17 12.71 -12.75 -1.94
N GLU A 18 13.15 -13.95 -1.59
CA GLU A 18 12.85 -14.52 -0.28
C GLU A 18 13.40 -13.61 0.82
N GLY A 19 12.59 -13.34 1.83
CA GLY A 19 12.97 -12.48 2.94
C GLY A 19 12.85 -10.99 2.69
N ASP A 20 12.39 -10.57 1.51
CA ASP A 20 12.18 -9.15 1.20
C ASP A 20 10.97 -8.62 1.97
N THR A 21 11.21 -7.70 2.89
CA THR A 21 10.15 -7.06 3.68
C THR A 21 10.13 -5.55 3.52
N GLY A 22 11.08 -4.99 2.78
CA GLY A 22 11.28 -3.54 2.72
C GLY A 22 11.33 -2.91 1.34
N SER A 23 11.13 -3.69 0.27
CA SER A 23 11.14 -3.10 -1.08
C SER A 23 9.96 -2.15 -1.27
N PRO A 24 10.06 -1.17 -2.20
CA PRO A 24 8.93 -0.30 -2.51
C PRO A 24 7.66 -1.08 -2.87
N GLU A 25 7.78 -2.19 -3.58
CA GLU A 25 6.64 -3.03 -3.95
C GLU A 25 5.92 -3.57 -2.72
N VAL A 26 6.67 -4.11 -1.78
CA VAL A 26 6.10 -4.65 -0.53
C VAL A 26 5.45 -3.53 0.28
N GLN A 27 6.13 -2.41 0.42
CA GLN A 27 5.60 -1.27 1.19
C GLN A 27 4.31 -0.73 0.59
N VAL A 28 4.26 -0.56 -0.73
CA VAL A 28 3.06 -0.09 -1.43
C VAL A 28 1.91 -1.09 -1.27
N ALA A 29 2.18 -2.38 -1.38
CA ALA A 29 1.15 -3.41 -1.23
C ALA A 29 0.56 -3.41 0.18
N VAL A 30 1.38 -3.31 1.21
CA VAL A 30 0.92 -3.24 2.61
C VAL A 30 0.12 -1.97 2.86
N LEU A 31 0.60 -0.81 2.35
CA LEU A 31 -0.12 0.46 2.47
C LEU A 31 -1.48 0.38 1.78
N THR A 32 -1.55 -0.24 0.62
CA THR A 32 -2.81 -0.39 -0.13
C THR A 32 -3.83 -1.20 0.69
N ALA A 33 -3.40 -2.28 1.32
CA ALA A 33 -4.28 -3.08 2.17
C ALA A 33 -4.79 -2.27 3.37
N ARG A 34 -3.92 -1.52 4.02
CA ARG A 34 -4.29 -0.66 5.15
C ARG A 34 -5.24 0.44 4.74
N ILE A 35 -5.00 1.06 3.57
CA ILE A 35 -5.86 2.10 3.02
C ILE A 35 -7.26 1.55 2.76
N GLN A 36 -7.38 0.37 2.19
CA GLN A 36 -8.66 -0.28 1.94
C GLN A 36 -9.43 -0.52 3.24
N GLU A 37 -8.78 -1.09 4.24
CA GLU A 37 -9.42 -1.35 5.53
C GLU A 37 -9.89 -0.06 6.21
N LEU A 38 -9.06 0.97 6.19
CA LEU A 38 -9.40 2.24 6.82
C LEU A 38 -10.50 2.97 6.06
N THR A 39 -10.50 2.86 4.72
CA THR A 39 -11.57 3.42 3.88
C THR A 39 -12.91 2.78 4.24
N GLU A 40 -12.96 1.46 4.39
CA GLU A 40 -14.15 0.74 4.80
C GLU A 40 -14.60 1.16 6.20
N HIS A 41 -13.66 1.29 7.13
CA HIS A 41 -13.95 1.77 8.48
C HIS A 41 -14.59 3.15 8.44
N LEU A 42 -14.09 4.06 7.63
CA LEU A 42 -14.60 5.43 7.55
C LEU A 42 -15.96 5.52 6.88
N GLN A 43 -16.36 4.56 6.05
CA GLN A 43 -17.71 4.51 5.50
C GLN A 43 -18.76 4.37 6.59
N ASN A 44 -18.44 3.66 7.68
CA ASN A 44 -19.32 3.44 8.80
C ASN A 44 -19.05 4.39 9.98
N ASN A 45 -17.94 5.09 9.96
CA ASN A 45 -17.46 5.96 11.04
C ASN A 45 -16.92 7.28 10.47
N HIS A 46 -17.76 7.96 9.68
CA HIS A 46 -17.33 9.16 8.94
C HIS A 46 -16.97 10.36 9.82
N LYS A 47 -17.30 10.33 11.11
CA LYS A 47 -16.89 11.36 12.07
C LYS A 47 -15.57 11.07 12.75
N ASP A 48 -14.93 9.95 12.42
CA ASP A 48 -13.61 9.59 12.96
C ASP A 48 -12.52 10.37 12.24
N HIS A 49 -12.29 11.60 12.69
CA HIS A 49 -11.30 12.50 12.07
C HIS A 49 -9.87 12.02 12.26
N HIS A 50 -9.61 11.29 13.33
CA HIS A 50 -8.29 10.76 13.62
C HIS A 50 -7.88 9.70 12.59
N SER A 51 -8.79 8.78 12.30
CA SER A 51 -8.56 7.75 11.28
C SER A 51 -8.47 8.36 9.88
N ARG A 52 -9.26 9.40 9.59
CA ARG A 52 -9.17 10.10 8.30
C ARG A 52 -7.81 10.73 8.09
N ARG A 53 -7.25 11.35 9.12
CA ARG A 53 -5.92 11.92 9.06
C ARG A 53 -4.87 10.84 8.79
N GLY A 54 -4.98 9.69 9.45
CA GLY A 54 -4.11 8.54 9.21
C GLY A 54 -4.21 8.02 7.79
N LEU A 55 -5.43 7.97 7.24
CA LEU A 55 -5.66 7.55 5.86
C LEU A 55 -4.96 8.47 4.87
N LEU A 56 -5.11 9.79 5.02
CA LEU A 56 -4.45 10.77 4.15
C LEU A 56 -2.93 10.63 4.21
N LYS A 57 -2.38 10.37 5.39
CA LYS A 57 -0.95 10.16 5.57
C LYS A 57 -0.46 8.93 4.80
N MET A 58 -1.18 7.82 4.88
CA MET A 58 -0.84 6.59 4.17
C MET A 58 -0.95 6.75 2.65
N VAL A 59 -1.97 7.46 2.18
CA VAL A 59 -2.13 7.77 0.75
C VAL A 59 -0.94 8.58 0.26
N GLY A 60 -0.50 9.58 1.03
CA GLY A 60 0.68 10.39 0.70
C GLY A 60 1.95 9.55 0.65
N GLN A 61 2.17 8.65 1.60
CA GLN A 61 3.32 7.76 1.62
C GLN A 61 3.32 6.84 0.40
N ARG A 62 2.18 6.24 0.07
CA ARG A 62 2.06 5.37 -1.10
C ARG A 62 2.38 6.12 -2.38
N ARG A 63 1.86 7.34 -2.52
CA ARG A 63 2.12 8.18 -3.69
C ARG A 63 3.60 8.48 -3.84
N GLY A 64 4.29 8.78 -2.73
CA GLY A 64 5.72 9.03 -2.73
C GLY A 64 6.54 7.82 -3.15
N LEU A 65 6.19 6.63 -2.64
CA LEU A 65 6.86 5.39 -3.01
C LEU A 65 6.65 5.05 -4.49
N LEU A 66 5.43 5.25 -5.00
CA LEU A 66 5.13 5.01 -6.41
C LEU A 66 5.86 5.99 -7.31
N ALA A 67 5.96 7.25 -6.94
CA ALA A 67 6.71 8.26 -7.69
C ALA A 67 8.20 7.90 -7.74
N TYR A 68 8.77 7.46 -6.63
CA TYR A 68 10.15 7.01 -6.57
C TYR A 68 10.38 5.82 -7.49
N LEU A 69 9.51 4.82 -7.44
CA LEU A 69 9.63 3.63 -8.28
C LEU A 69 9.50 3.96 -9.77
N LYS A 70 8.57 4.84 -10.12
CA LYS A 70 8.38 5.31 -11.50
C LYS A 70 9.63 5.99 -12.03
N LYS A 71 10.32 6.75 -11.19
CA LYS A 71 11.55 7.46 -11.55
C LYS A 71 12.73 6.51 -11.71
N THR A 72 12.83 5.49 -10.85
CA THR A 72 14.00 4.62 -10.79
C THR A 72 13.87 3.35 -11.65
N ASP A 73 12.67 2.81 -11.80
CA ASP A 73 12.42 1.60 -12.58
C ASP A 73 10.97 1.58 -13.06
N ILE A 74 10.76 2.11 -14.25
CA ILE A 74 9.40 2.27 -14.82
C ILE A 74 8.69 0.93 -15.05
N GLU A 75 9.43 -0.12 -15.36
CA GLU A 75 8.81 -1.42 -15.60
C GLU A 75 8.29 -2.06 -14.32
N ARG A 76 9.04 -1.95 -13.23
CA ARG A 76 8.58 -2.38 -11.91
C ARG A 76 7.35 -1.59 -11.48
N TYR A 77 7.34 -0.29 -11.74
CA TYR A 77 6.19 0.57 -11.45
C TYR A 77 4.94 0.12 -12.20
N ARG A 78 5.06 -0.13 -13.50
CA ARG A 78 3.92 -0.58 -14.32
C ARG A 78 3.40 -1.94 -13.87
N ALA A 79 4.29 -2.87 -13.60
CA ALA A 79 3.92 -4.20 -13.12
C ALA A 79 3.18 -4.14 -11.79
N LEU A 80 3.66 -3.30 -10.87
CA LEU A 80 3.04 -3.13 -9.56
C LEU A 80 1.64 -2.52 -9.67
N ILE A 81 1.49 -1.47 -10.47
CA ILE A 81 0.20 -0.80 -10.66
C ILE A 81 -0.82 -1.76 -11.26
N GLU A 82 -0.42 -2.53 -12.26
CA GLU A 82 -1.27 -3.52 -12.88
C GLU A 82 -1.70 -4.58 -11.88
N LYS A 83 -0.76 -5.09 -11.10
CA LYS A 83 -1.02 -6.13 -10.09
C LYS A 83 -1.96 -5.63 -8.99
N LEU A 84 -1.84 -4.37 -8.58
CA LEU A 84 -2.69 -3.76 -7.55
C LEU A 84 -3.98 -3.18 -8.10
N GLY A 85 -4.11 -3.02 -9.40
CA GLY A 85 -5.27 -2.40 -10.01
C GLY A 85 -5.39 -0.90 -9.73
N LEU A 86 -4.27 -0.22 -9.55
CA LEU A 86 -4.26 1.20 -9.25
C LEU A 86 -4.27 2.05 -10.51
N ARG A 87 -4.84 3.24 -10.39
CA ARG A 87 -4.79 4.27 -11.43
C ARG A 87 -3.68 5.26 -11.11
N THR A 88 -2.75 5.42 -12.02
CA THR A 88 -1.77 6.51 -11.89
C THR A 88 -1.25 6.95 -13.22
#